data_25391c544d575766925722760fbf5370
#
_entry.id   25391c544d575766925722760fbf5370
#
_cell.length_a   1.000
_cell.length_b   1.000
_cell.length_c   1.000
_cell.angle_alpha   90.00
_cell.angle_beta   90.00
_cell.angle_gamma   90.00
#
_symmetry.space_group_name_H-M   'P 1'
#
loop_
_entity.id
_entity.type
_entity.pdbx_description
1 polymer ?
#
loop_
_entity_poly.entity_id
_entity_poly.type
_entity_poly.pdbx_seq_one_letter_code
_entity_poly.pdbx_strand_id
1 'polypeptide(L)'
;GLRKGLEVICAFDDTTPKLTQSELAQRLDLSRAAARRYLMTLCALGYMASDGKAFWLTPKVMRLGHSYLASARLPRTVMPVLQTLTNTIGESTNLAVLEDADAVYIGRVSAPKLLSTLIEPGTRLPAHTSAAGRLLLSYLPTDDLERWLTRTPLGAYTPFTVTDKDTLRRELTKVRKQGFCVTEGQYELGLRGVAVPLLDSTGSAVGAILGAVLVGLID
;
A
#
# COMPACT_ATOMS: atom_id res chain seq x y z
N GLY A 1 0.30 -25.56 -0.04
CA GLY A 1 -0.29 -25.44 1.32
C GLY A 1 -0.31 -24.01 1.81
N LEU A 2 0.75 -23.57 2.49
CA LEU A 2 0.78 -22.26 3.17
C LEU A 2 0.51 -21.06 2.25
N ARG A 3 1.13 -21.00 1.07
CA ARG A 3 0.91 -19.94 0.07
C ARG A 3 -0.58 -19.75 -0.22
N LYS A 4 -1.30 -20.83 -0.55
CA LYS A 4 -2.75 -20.76 -0.82
C LYS A 4 -3.56 -20.36 0.41
N GLY A 5 -3.14 -20.74 1.63
CA GLY A 5 -3.79 -20.28 2.86
C GLY A 5 -3.68 -18.77 3.07
N LEU A 6 -2.53 -18.18 2.76
CA LEU A 6 -2.34 -16.72 2.78
C LEU A 6 -3.17 -16.02 1.68
N GLU A 7 -3.17 -16.56 0.45
CA GLU A 7 -4.01 -16.06 -0.64
C GLU A 7 -5.51 -16.06 -0.27
N VAL A 8 -5.98 -17.06 0.51
CA VAL A 8 -7.35 -17.10 1.02
C VAL A 8 -7.62 -15.95 1.98
N ILE A 9 -6.71 -15.62 2.89
CA ILE A 9 -6.86 -14.47 3.79
C ILE A 9 -6.92 -13.17 2.98
N CYS A 10 -6.06 -13.00 1.98
CA CYS A 10 -5.99 -11.82 1.12
C CYS A 10 -7.13 -11.70 0.10
N ALA A 11 -8.01 -12.70 0.00
CA ALA A 11 -9.15 -12.67 -0.93
C ALA A 11 -10.33 -11.82 -0.44
N PHE A 12 -10.29 -11.33 0.78
CA PHE A 12 -11.32 -10.47 1.39
C PHE A 12 -10.89 -9.01 1.33
N ASP A 13 -11.82 -8.15 0.93
CA ASP A 13 -11.62 -6.70 0.85
C ASP A 13 -12.91 -5.95 1.22
N ASP A 14 -12.92 -4.62 1.09
CA ASP A 14 -14.06 -3.75 1.38
C ASP A 14 -15.27 -4.02 0.48
N THR A 15 -15.04 -4.45 -0.76
CA THR A 15 -16.09 -4.80 -1.72
C THR A 15 -16.63 -6.20 -1.51
N THR A 16 -15.82 -7.09 -0.96
CA THR A 16 -16.14 -8.49 -0.68
C THR A 16 -15.78 -8.90 0.75
N PRO A 17 -16.48 -8.32 1.77
CA PRO A 17 -16.17 -8.60 3.17
C PRO A 17 -16.59 -10.01 3.61
N LYS A 18 -17.44 -10.69 2.84
CA LYS A 18 -17.87 -12.06 3.04
C LYS A 18 -17.88 -12.82 1.72
N LEU A 19 -17.42 -14.05 1.74
CA LEU A 19 -17.39 -14.95 0.59
C LEU A 19 -17.97 -16.32 0.97
N THR A 20 -18.72 -16.90 0.05
CA THR A 20 -19.09 -18.33 0.11
C THR A 20 -17.92 -19.19 -0.34
N GLN A 21 -17.99 -20.49 -0.03
CA GLN A 21 -16.98 -21.45 -0.51
C GLN A 21 -16.85 -21.45 -2.04
N SER A 22 -17.95 -21.30 -2.77
CA SER A 22 -17.96 -21.34 -4.25
C SER A 22 -17.31 -20.07 -4.84
N GLU A 23 -17.63 -18.90 -4.30
CA GLU A 23 -17.04 -17.63 -4.72
C GLU A 23 -15.52 -17.61 -4.47
N LEU A 24 -15.08 -18.06 -3.28
CA LEU A 24 -13.66 -18.19 -2.97
C LEU A 24 -12.95 -19.16 -3.92
N ALA A 25 -13.56 -20.31 -4.21
CA ALA A 25 -13.01 -21.30 -5.13
C ALA A 25 -12.81 -20.71 -6.53
N GLN A 26 -13.80 -19.96 -7.03
CA GLN A 26 -13.73 -19.26 -8.31
C GLN A 26 -12.66 -18.17 -8.31
N ARG A 27 -12.63 -17.31 -7.28
CA ARG A 27 -11.70 -16.17 -7.17
C ARG A 27 -10.23 -16.58 -7.16
N LEU A 28 -9.92 -17.73 -6.55
CA LEU A 28 -8.54 -18.21 -6.37
C LEU A 28 -8.18 -19.40 -7.28
N ASP A 29 -9.04 -19.74 -8.24
CA ASP A 29 -8.87 -20.92 -9.10
C ASP A 29 -8.55 -22.19 -8.29
N LEU A 30 -9.44 -22.51 -7.35
CA LEU A 30 -9.34 -23.66 -6.48
C LEU A 30 -10.49 -24.64 -6.74
N SER A 31 -10.24 -25.94 -6.52
CA SER A 31 -11.35 -26.87 -6.40
C SER A 31 -12.18 -26.53 -5.14
N ARG A 32 -13.51 -26.83 -5.18
CA ARG A 32 -14.39 -26.62 -4.01
C ARG A 32 -13.86 -27.34 -2.76
N ALA A 33 -13.33 -28.55 -2.92
CA ALA A 33 -12.77 -29.33 -1.81
C ALA A 33 -11.53 -28.63 -1.21
N ALA A 34 -10.66 -28.05 -2.04
CA ALA A 34 -9.50 -27.30 -1.58
C ALA A 34 -9.92 -26.01 -0.85
N ALA A 35 -10.83 -25.22 -1.44
CA ALA A 35 -11.35 -24.01 -0.80
C ALA A 35 -11.96 -24.33 0.57
N ARG A 36 -12.80 -25.38 0.66
CA ARG A 36 -13.39 -25.83 1.93
C ARG A 36 -12.34 -26.15 2.97
N ARG A 37 -11.31 -26.91 2.60
CA ARG A 37 -10.23 -27.29 3.53
C ARG A 37 -9.51 -26.06 4.10
N TYR A 38 -9.18 -25.05 3.29
CA TYR A 38 -8.56 -23.81 3.78
C TYR A 38 -9.49 -23.02 4.68
N LEU A 39 -10.75 -22.84 4.28
CA LEU A 39 -11.77 -22.12 5.08
C LEU A 39 -11.97 -22.78 6.43
N MET A 40 -12.17 -24.09 6.47
CA MET A 40 -12.36 -24.81 7.73
C MET A 40 -11.12 -24.77 8.62
N THR A 41 -9.91 -24.86 8.05
CA THR A 41 -8.67 -24.73 8.81
C THR A 41 -8.53 -23.33 9.41
N LEU A 42 -8.80 -22.27 8.64
CA LEU A 42 -8.74 -20.89 9.14
C LEU A 42 -9.81 -20.59 10.19
N CYS A 43 -11.00 -21.18 10.07
CA CYS A 43 -12.01 -21.12 11.11
C CYS A 43 -11.55 -21.85 12.38
N ALA A 44 -11.04 -23.06 12.28
CA ALA A 44 -10.51 -23.81 13.42
C ALA A 44 -9.35 -23.09 14.13
N LEU A 45 -8.52 -22.38 13.37
CA LEU A 45 -7.45 -21.53 13.90
C LEU A 45 -7.97 -20.17 14.43
N GLY A 46 -9.23 -19.84 14.21
CA GLY A 46 -9.87 -18.59 14.65
C GLY A 46 -9.53 -17.35 13.83
N TYR A 47 -8.88 -17.49 12.65
CA TYR A 47 -8.64 -16.39 11.72
C TYR A 47 -9.86 -16.02 10.89
N MET A 48 -10.81 -16.95 10.77
CA MET A 48 -12.08 -16.76 10.08
C MET A 48 -13.24 -17.18 10.96
N ALA A 49 -14.42 -16.66 10.65
CA ALA A 49 -15.71 -17.09 11.20
C ALA A 49 -16.67 -17.39 10.04
N SER A 50 -17.74 -18.14 10.33
CA SER A 50 -18.77 -18.52 9.36
C SER A 50 -20.13 -18.63 10.03
N ASP A 51 -21.20 -18.35 9.27
CA ASP A 51 -22.58 -18.63 9.62
C ASP A 51 -23.10 -19.95 9.01
N GLY A 52 -22.20 -20.78 8.48
CA GLY A 52 -22.51 -22.02 7.77
C GLY A 52 -22.65 -21.84 6.25
N LYS A 53 -22.84 -20.63 5.73
CA LYS A 53 -22.99 -20.31 4.31
C LYS A 53 -21.84 -19.43 3.80
N ALA A 54 -21.56 -18.35 4.50
CA ALA A 54 -20.52 -17.40 4.17
C ALA A 54 -19.40 -17.41 5.24
N PHE A 55 -18.23 -16.94 4.83
CA PHE A 55 -17.03 -16.83 5.66
C PHE A 55 -16.54 -15.38 5.65
N TRP A 56 -15.92 -14.93 6.74
CA TRP A 56 -15.31 -13.61 6.87
C TRP A 56 -14.11 -13.66 7.80
N LEU A 57 -13.22 -12.66 7.69
CA LEU A 57 -12.04 -12.54 8.54
C LEU A 57 -12.43 -12.12 9.97
N THR A 58 -11.71 -12.64 10.96
CA THR A 58 -11.80 -12.17 12.34
C THR A 58 -10.68 -11.16 12.64
N PRO A 59 -10.79 -10.35 13.72
CA PRO A 59 -9.73 -9.45 14.15
C PRO A 59 -8.38 -10.15 14.42
N LYS A 60 -8.37 -11.46 14.59
CA LYS A 60 -7.13 -12.24 14.77
C LYS A 60 -6.14 -12.11 13.62
N VAL A 61 -6.61 -11.82 12.39
CA VAL A 61 -5.76 -11.59 11.21
C VAL A 61 -4.82 -10.40 11.43
N MET A 62 -5.20 -9.38 12.19
CA MET A 62 -4.36 -8.22 12.48
C MET A 62 -3.05 -8.58 13.19
N ARG A 63 -3.00 -9.74 13.88
CA ARG A 63 -1.77 -10.23 14.51
C ARG A 63 -0.64 -10.46 13.51
N LEU A 64 -0.96 -10.84 12.27
CA LEU A 64 0.04 -11.04 11.22
C LEU A 64 0.73 -9.73 10.87
N GLY A 65 -0.05 -8.67 10.59
CA GLY A 65 0.48 -7.33 10.33
C GLY A 65 1.18 -6.74 11.55
N HIS A 66 0.63 -6.93 12.76
CA HIS A 66 1.26 -6.46 13.99
C HIS A 66 2.63 -7.11 14.22
N SER A 67 2.79 -8.39 13.91
CA SER A 67 4.09 -9.07 14.01
C SER A 67 5.16 -8.42 13.14
N TYR A 68 4.80 -7.99 11.92
CA TYR A 68 5.68 -7.21 11.05
C TYR A 68 6.05 -5.88 11.71
N LEU A 69 5.05 -5.07 12.08
CA LEU A 69 5.30 -3.72 12.64
C LEU A 69 6.12 -3.78 13.95
N ALA A 70 5.91 -4.81 14.77
CA ALA A 70 6.65 -5.00 16.02
C ALA A 70 8.11 -5.44 15.80
N SER A 71 8.39 -6.20 14.74
CA SER A 71 9.72 -6.74 14.43
C SER A 71 10.53 -5.84 13.49
N ALA A 72 9.88 -5.05 12.65
CA ALA A 72 10.55 -4.20 11.66
C ALA A 72 11.27 -3.02 12.35
N ARG A 73 12.56 -2.86 12.01
CA ARG A 73 13.38 -1.74 12.55
C ARG A 73 12.97 -0.39 11.98
N LEU A 74 12.65 -0.35 10.68
CA LEU A 74 12.41 0.89 9.95
C LEU A 74 11.26 1.72 10.55
N PRO A 75 10.04 1.19 10.78
CA PRO A 75 8.97 1.96 11.41
C PRO A 75 9.38 2.49 12.79
N ARG A 76 9.99 1.65 13.62
CA ARG A 76 10.42 2.02 14.98
C ARG A 76 11.40 3.18 14.99
N THR A 77 12.34 3.22 14.05
CA THR A 77 13.34 4.29 13.95
C THR A 77 12.73 5.59 13.40
N VAL A 78 11.78 5.48 12.46
CA VAL A 78 11.25 6.63 11.73
C VAL A 78 10.06 7.29 12.45
N MET A 79 9.28 6.56 13.24
CA MET A 79 8.10 7.11 13.92
C MET A 79 8.36 8.39 14.73
N PRO A 80 9.45 8.53 15.53
CA PRO A 80 9.76 9.78 16.24
C PRO A 80 10.00 10.96 15.30
N VAL A 81 10.62 10.70 14.13
CA VAL A 81 10.86 11.72 13.09
C VAL A 81 9.53 12.17 12.48
N LEU A 82 8.62 11.23 12.16
CA LEU A 82 7.28 11.55 11.67
C LEU A 82 6.51 12.39 12.68
N GLN A 83 6.60 12.05 13.98
CA GLN A 83 5.93 12.82 15.03
C GLN A 83 6.41 14.28 15.06
N THR A 84 7.73 14.48 15.02
CA THR A 84 8.31 15.83 14.98
C THR A 84 7.87 16.57 13.71
N LEU A 85 7.90 15.91 12.55
CA LEU A 85 7.50 16.51 11.28
C LEU A 85 6.01 16.89 11.30
N THR A 86 5.13 15.99 11.71
CA THR A 86 3.69 16.25 11.83
C THR A 86 3.42 17.45 12.74
N ASN A 87 4.09 17.53 13.89
CA ASN A 87 3.95 18.67 14.81
C ASN A 87 4.43 19.99 14.19
N THR A 88 5.47 19.93 13.34
CA THR A 88 6.06 21.12 12.71
C THR A 88 5.19 21.64 11.56
N ILE A 89 4.69 20.75 10.70
CA ILE A 89 3.96 21.15 9.50
C ILE A 89 2.44 21.18 9.68
N GLY A 90 1.92 20.60 10.77
CA GLY A 90 0.47 20.51 11.04
C GLY A 90 -0.29 19.57 10.11
N GLU A 91 0.42 18.72 9.35
CA GLU A 91 -0.16 17.75 8.42
C GLU A 91 0.17 16.31 8.84
N SER A 92 -0.71 15.36 8.49
CA SER A 92 -0.43 13.95 8.70
C SER A 92 0.75 13.51 7.87
N THR A 93 1.66 12.73 8.48
CA THR A 93 2.84 12.19 7.81
C THR A 93 2.83 10.67 7.85
N ASN A 94 3.37 10.07 6.80
CA ASN A 94 3.34 8.63 6.62
C ASN A 94 4.73 8.12 6.21
N LEU A 95 4.97 6.84 6.48
CA LEU A 95 6.11 6.07 5.99
C LEU A 95 5.59 5.00 5.04
N ALA A 96 6.15 4.94 3.84
CA ALA A 96 5.84 3.90 2.86
C ALA A 96 7.11 3.20 2.36
N VAL A 97 6.94 1.95 1.94
CA VAL A 97 7.97 1.15 1.25
C VAL A 97 7.41 0.66 -0.08
N LEU A 98 8.29 0.28 -0.99
CA LEU A 98 7.90 -0.35 -2.25
C LEU A 98 7.81 -1.86 -2.04
N GLU A 99 6.68 -2.45 -2.40
CA GLU A 99 6.48 -3.89 -2.42
C GLU A 99 5.75 -4.28 -3.71
N ASP A 100 6.39 -5.04 -4.56
CA ASP A 100 5.89 -5.44 -5.88
C ASP A 100 5.46 -4.23 -6.73
N ALA A 101 4.17 -4.10 -7.01
CA ALA A 101 3.60 -3.01 -7.82
C ALA A 101 3.15 -1.80 -6.98
N ASP A 102 3.20 -1.88 -5.65
CA ASP A 102 2.54 -0.95 -4.76
C ASP A 102 3.51 -0.21 -3.82
N ALA A 103 3.13 1.00 -3.46
CA ALA A 103 3.60 1.66 -2.25
C ALA A 103 2.76 1.18 -1.07
N VAL A 104 3.40 0.53 -0.09
CA VAL A 104 2.76 0.01 1.12
C VAL A 104 3.06 0.93 2.28
N TYR A 105 2.02 1.42 2.93
CA TYR A 105 2.14 2.33 4.06
C TYR A 105 2.36 1.52 5.34
N ILE A 106 3.46 1.76 6.03
CA ILE A 106 3.89 0.98 7.21
C ILE A 106 4.02 1.81 8.48
N GLY A 107 3.76 3.10 8.40
CA GLY A 107 3.76 4.03 9.53
C GLY A 107 2.95 5.28 9.24
N ARG A 108 2.28 5.82 10.26
CA ARG A 108 1.48 7.04 10.18
C ARG A 108 1.52 7.81 11.49
N VAL A 109 1.61 9.12 11.39
CA VAL A 109 1.28 10.08 12.45
C VAL A 109 0.20 10.99 11.95
N SER A 110 -0.95 10.97 12.60
CA SER A 110 -2.11 11.78 12.22
C SER A 110 -2.03 13.17 12.82
N ALA A 111 -2.27 14.20 12.00
CA ALA A 111 -2.54 15.54 12.49
C ALA A 111 -3.97 15.63 13.07
N PRO A 112 -4.22 16.49 14.05
CA PRO A 112 -5.56 16.70 14.62
C PRO A 112 -6.44 17.54 13.67
N LYS A 113 -6.81 16.96 12.52
CA LYS A 113 -7.67 17.59 11.50
C LYS A 113 -8.95 16.78 11.33
N LEU A 114 -10.08 17.49 11.10
CA LEU A 114 -11.39 16.88 10.84
C LEU A 114 -11.41 16.08 9.52
N LEU A 115 -10.69 16.56 8.51
CA LEU A 115 -10.54 15.88 7.22
C LEU A 115 -9.11 15.40 7.11
N SER A 116 -8.93 14.09 7.13
CA SER A 116 -7.65 13.45 6.85
C SER A 116 -7.84 12.38 5.77
N THR A 117 -6.80 12.15 4.99
CA THR A 117 -6.79 11.03 4.04
C THR A 117 -6.93 9.71 4.81
N LEU A 118 -7.73 8.77 4.29
CA LEU A 118 -7.96 7.45 4.90
C LEU A 118 -6.77 6.48 4.65
N ILE A 119 -5.54 7.01 4.75
CA ILE A 119 -4.33 6.20 4.59
C ILE A 119 -3.92 5.68 5.97
N GLU A 120 -4.00 4.38 6.17
CA GLU A 120 -3.62 3.71 7.42
C GLU A 120 -2.47 2.72 7.18
N PRO A 121 -1.71 2.31 8.22
CA PRO A 121 -0.73 1.25 8.07
C PRO A 121 -1.38 -0.03 7.50
N GLY A 122 -0.78 -0.56 6.43
CA GLY A 122 -1.33 -1.66 5.62
C GLY A 122 -2.00 -1.21 4.33
N THR A 123 -2.33 0.07 4.16
CA THR A 123 -2.84 0.60 2.88
C THR A 123 -1.82 0.36 1.77
N ARG A 124 -2.30 -0.03 0.62
CA ARG A 124 -1.52 -0.25 -0.61
C ARG A 124 -2.04 0.66 -1.71
N LEU A 125 -1.17 1.45 -2.30
CA LEU A 125 -1.50 2.27 -3.48
C LEU A 125 -0.60 1.89 -4.64
N PRO A 126 -1.12 1.79 -5.87
CA PRO A 126 -0.30 1.52 -7.05
C PRO A 126 0.86 2.51 -7.12
N ALA A 127 2.10 2.00 -7.23
CA ALA A 127 3.29 2.83 -7.09
C ALA A 127 3.37 3.95 -8.14
N HIS A 128 2.82 3.72 -9.34
CA HIS A 128 2.81 4.73 -10.41
C HIS A 128 1.85 5.90 -10.15
N THR A 129 0.90 5.77 -9.21
CA THR A 129 -0.09 6.82 -8.93
C THR A 129 0.23 7.64 -7.68
N SER A 130 1.06 7.12 -6.78
CA SER A 130 1.36 7.76 -5.50
C SER A 130 2.71 8.46 -5.49
N ALA A 131 2.82 9.58 -4.76
CA ALA A 131 4.08 10.30 -4.60
C ALA A 131 5.19 9.41 -4.00
N ALA A 132 4.84 8.62 -2.97
CA ALA A 132 5.76 7.67 -2.36
C ALA A 132 6.22 6.60 -3.33
N GLY A 133 5.28 6.01 -4.09
CA GLY A 133 5.60 4.97 -5.06
C GLY A 133 6.50 5.48 -6.17
N ARG A 134 6.18 6.61 -6.80
CA ARG A 134 7.03 7.23 -7.84
C ARG A 134 8.40 7.58 -7.30
N LEU A 135 8.48 8.12 -6.09
CA LEU A 135 9.75 8.39 -5.45
C LEU A 135 10.58 7.11 -5.31
N LEU A 136 10.03 6.07 -4.72
CA LEU A 136 10.73 4.79 -4.51
C LEU A 136 11.12 4.13 -5.84
N LEU A 137 10.26 4.15 -6.85
CA LEU A 137 10.58 3.68 -8.20
C LEU A 137 11.75 4.45 -8.81
N SER A 138 11.83 5.77 -8.59
CA SER A 138 12.93 6.59 -9.11
C SER A 138 14.30 6.28 -8.49
N TYR A 139 14.31 5.58 -7.35
CA TYR A 139 15.52 5.16 -6.65
C TYR A 139 15.93 3.71 -6.93
N LEU A 140 15.13 2.97 -7.67
CA LEU A 140 15.51 1.62 -8.11
C LEU A 140 16.73 1.66 -9.03
N PRO A 141 17.60 0.63 -9.01
CA PRO A 141 18.56 0.39 -10.07
C PRO A 141 17.87 0.32 -11.44
N THR A 142 18.53 0.77 -12.50
CA THR A 142 17.94 0.85 -13.85
C THR A 142 17.31 -0.47 -14.30
N ASP A 143 18.01 -1.59 -14.11
CA ASP A 143 17.52 -2.92 -14.51
C ASP A 143 16.29 -3.35 -13.71
N ASP A 144 16.20 -2.98 -12.44
CA ASP A 144 15.06 -3.27 -11.58
C ASP A 144 13.84 -2.44 -11.99
N LEU A 145 14.04 -1.17 -12.30
CA LEU A 145 12.98 -0.30 -12.82
C LEU A 145 12.44 -0.82 -14.15
N GLU A 146 13.29 -1.23 -15.08
CA GLU A 146 12.86 -1.77 -16.38
C GLU A 146 12.10 -3.09 -16.21
N ARG A 147 12.55 -3.96 -15.30
CA ARG A 147 11.80 -5.17 -14.94
C ARG A 147 10.44 -4.84 -14.34
N TRP A 148 10.39 -3.85 -13.46
CA TRP A 148 9.14 -3.39 -12.85
C TRP A 148 8.18 -2.84 -13.92
N LEU A 149 8.65 -1.94 -14.78
CA LEU A 149 7.86 -1.37 -15.89
C LEU A 149 7.34 -2.44 -16.86
N THR A 150 8.15 -3.48 -17.13
CA THR A 150 7.73 -4.57 -18.02
C THR A 150 6.59 -5.39 -17.42
N ARG A 151 6.68 -5.73 -16.14
CA ARG A 151 5.73 -6.63 -15.47
C ARG A 151 4.47 -5.95 -14.97
N THR A 152 4.53 -4.62 -14.72
CA THR A 152 3.44 -3.91 -14.05
C THR A 152 2.55 -3.19 -15.07
N PRO A 153 1.24 -3.52 -15.12
CA PRO A 153 0.29 -2.71 -15.87
C PRO A 153 0.06 -1.38 -15.15
N LEU A 154 0.00 -0.29 -15.92
CA LEU A 154 -0.30 1.04 -15.39
C LEU A 154 -1.79 1.32 -15.56
N GLY A 155 -2.59 0.99 -14.54
CA GLY A 155 -4.04 1.22 -14.54
C GLY A 155 -4.37 2.72 -14.48
N ALA A 156 -5.45 3.13 -15.16
CA ALA A 156 -6.01 4.47 -15.05
C ALA A 156 -6.99 4.53 -13.87
N TYR A 157 -6.80 5.48 -12.98
CA TYR A 157 -7.66 5.73 -11.81
C TYR A 157 -8.43 7.05 -11.96
N THR A 158 -7.80 8.02 -12.62
CA THR A 158 -8.39 9.33 -12.95
C THR A 158 -7.98 9.71 -14.37
N PRO A 159 -8.56 10.77 -14.95
CA PRO A 159 -8.10 11.31 -16.24
C PRO A 159 -6.65 11.81 -16.24
N PHE A 160 -6.08 12.06 -15.06
CA PHE A 160 -4.70 12.54 -14.88
C PHE A 160 -3.69 11.43 -14.63
N THR A 161 -4.13 10.19 -14.44
CA THR A 161 -3.24 9.06 -14.18
C THR A 161 -2.29 8.84 -15.36
N VAL A 162 -1.00 8.82 -15.08
CA VAL A 162 0.03 8.45 -16.08
C VAL A 162 -0.03 6.94 -16.32
N THR A 163 -0.44 6.55 -17.51
CA THR A 163 -0.57 5.15 -17.96
C THR A 163 0.47 4.76 -19.01
N ASP A 164 1.20 5.74 -19.56
CA ASP A 164 2.27 5.51 -20.51
C ASP A 164 3.62 5.30 -19.81
N LYS A 165 4.28 4.16 -20.10
CA LYS A 165 5.54 3.77 -19.46
C LYS A 165 6.69 4.71 -19.76
N ASP A 166 6.75 5.27 -20.96
CA ASP A 166 7.81 6.19 -21.34
C ASP A 166 7.65 7.55 -20.67
N THR A 167 6.41 7.99 -20.51
CA THR A 167 6.08 9.19 -19.74
C THR A 167 6.44 8.99 -18.27
N LEU A 168 6.05 7.85 -17.67
CA LEU A 168 6.42 7.54 -16.30
C LEU A 168 7.95 7.52 -16.11
N ARG A 169 8.70 6.88 -17.01
CA ARG A 169 10.17 6.84 -16.97
C ARG A 169 10.80 8.24 -16.97
N ARG A 170 10.30 9.14 -17.83
CA ARG A 170 10.77 10.53 -17.85
C ARG A 170 10.47 11.28 -16.55
N GLU A 171 9.29 11.07 -15.98
CA GLU A 171 8.92 11.67 -14.70
C GLU A 171 9.76 11.13 -13.54
N LEU A 172 10.00 9.83 -13.47
CA LEU A 172 10.87 9.22 -12.46
C LEU A 172 12.30 9.76 -12.53
N THR A 173 12.83 10.01 -13.75
CA THR A 173 14.15 10.64 -13.93
C THR A 173 14.18 12.06 -13.33
N LYS A 174 13.11 12.84 -13.50
CA LYS A 174 12.99 14.17 -12.88
C LYS A 174 12.92 14.08 -11.35
N VAL A 175 12.09 13.15 -10.84
CA VAL A 175 11.96 12.89 -9.40
C VAL A 175 13.30 12.53 -8.78
N ARG A 176 14.08 11.63 -9.39
CA ARG A 176 15.42 11.26 -8.93
C ARG A 176 16.37 12.46 -8.86
N LYS A 177 16.35 13.32 -9.89
CA LYS A 177 17.21 14.50 -9.97
C LYS A 177 16.87 15.56 -8.93
N GLN A 178 15.58 15.81 -8.67
CA GLN A 178 15.14 16.85 -7.74
C GLN A 178 15.11 16.37 -6.29
N GLY A 179 15.10 15.05 -6.03
CA GLY A 179 15.12 14.46 -4.69
C GLY A 179 13.78 14.45 -3.96
N PHE A 180 12.68 14.78 -4.62
CA PHE A 180 11.32 14.70 -4.08
C PHE A 180 10.31 14.39 -5.19
N CYS A 181 9.12 13.93 -4.82
CA CYS A 181 8.02 13.68 -5.75
C CYS A 181 6.77 14.43 -5.29
N VAL A 182 6.08 15.05 -6.24
CA VAL A 182 4.74 15.60 -6.06
C VAL A 182 3.81 14.90 -7.05
N THR A 183 2.67 14.44 -6.57
CA THR A 183 1.58 13.94 -7.42
C THR A 183 0.30 14.69 -7.09
N GLU A 184 -0.53 14.93 -8.09
CA GLU A 184 -1.84 15.53 -7.93
C GLU A 184 -2.85 14.83 -8.82
N GLY A 185 -3.97 14.41 -8.24
CA GLY A 185 -5.06 13.79 -8.95
C GLY A 185 -4.73 12.45 -9.65
N GLN A 186 -3.59 11.83 -9.36
CA GLN A 186 -3.15 10.62 -10.07
C GLN A 186 -3.90 9.35 -9.65
N TYR A 187 -4.25 9.23 -8.36
CA TYR A 187 -5.02 8.12 -7.81
C TYR A 187 -6.48 8.51 -7.57
N GLU A 188 -6.70 9.69 -7.02
CA GLU A 188 -8.00 10.25 -6.70
C GLU A 188 -7.99 11.75 -7.00
N LEU A 189 -9.10 12.26 -7.55
CA LEU A 189 -9.24 13.70 -7.85
C LEU A 189 -9.16 14.49 -6.55
N GLY A 190 -8.43 15.62 -6.58
CA GLY A 190 -8.22 16.46 -5.41
C GLY A 190 -7.14 15.92 -4.43
N LEU A 191 -6.65 14.70 -4.60
CA LEU A 191 -5.56 14.18 -3.75
C LEU A 191 -4.21 14.68 -4.27
N ARG A 192 -3.50 15.43 -3.44
CA ARG A 192 -2.10 15.85 -3.68
C ARG A 192 -1.19 15.19 -2.65
N GLY A 193 -0.13 14.53 -3.13
CA GLY A 193 0.89 13.90 -2.29
C GLY A 193 2.26 14.52 -2.53
N VAL A 194 3.04 14.64 -1.47
CA VAL A 194 4.46 15.04 -1.51
C VAL A 194 5.28 14.00 -0.78
N ALA A 195 6.35 13.49 -1.40
CA ALA A 195 7.21 12.48 -0.81
C ALA A 195 8.69 12.83 -0.95
N VAL A 196 9.47 12.47 0.09
CA VAL A 196 10.93 12.55 0.13
C VAL A 196 11.52 11.19 0.46
N PRO A 197 12.74 10.87 -0.02
CA PRO A 197 13.33 9.57 0.23
C PRO A 197 13.88 9.46 1.66
N LEU A 198 13.74 8.28 2.23
CA LEU A 198 14.51 7.85 3.37
C LEU A 198 15.67 6.99 2.86
N LEU A 199 16.88 7.51 2.95
CA LEU A 199 18.09 6.88 2.42
C LEU A 199 18.85 6.15 3.52
N ASP A 200 19.43 5.01 3.19
CA ASP A 200 20.43 4.36 4.01
C ASP A 200 21.84 4.96 3.80
N SER A 201 22.83 4.40 4.48
CA SER A 201 24.23 4.84 4.40
C SER A 201 24.86 4.64 3.00
N THR A 202 24.24 3.85 2.13
CA THR A 202 24.70 3.62 0.74
C THR A 202 24.06 4.58 -0.26
N GLY A 203 23.09 5.41 0.19
CA GLY A 203 22.29 6.30 -0.67
C GLY A 203 21.13 5.58 -1.37
N SER A 204 20.82 4.36 -0.95
CA SER A 204 19.66 3.62 -1.44
C SER A 204 18.39 4.02 -0.68
N ALA A 205 17.27 4.17 -1.39
CA ALA A 205 16.00 4.48 -0.73
C ALA A 205 15.42 3.22 -0.07
N VAL A 206 15.35 3.24 1.25
CA VAL A 206 14.77 2.17 2.08
C VAL A 206 13.31 2.43 2.44
N GLY A 207 12.82 3.61 2.14
CA GLY A 207 11.45 4.05 2.34
C GLY A 207 11.21 5.46 1.81
N ALA A 208 9.98 5.91 1.88
CA ALA A 208 9.57 7.29 1.58
C ALA A 208 8.79 7.86 2.76
N ILE A 209 9.13 9.09 3.15
CA ILE A 209 8.31 9.90 4.06
C ILE A 209 7.42 10.77 3.19
N LEU A 210 6.13 10.80 3.48
CA LEU A 210 5.18 11.54 2.68
C LEU A 210 4.09 12.19 3.52
N GLY A 211 3.60 13.33 3.00
CA GLY A 211 2.34 13.95 3.37
C GLY A 211 1.36 13.93 2.20
N ALA A 212 0.08 13.89 2.50
CA ALA A 212 -0.98 14.01 1.50
C ALA A 212 -2.08 14.93 2.00
N VAL A 213 -2.60 15.76 1.12
CA VAL A 213 -3.69 16.69 1.38
C VAL A 213 -4.78 16.55 0.32
N LEU A 214 -6.02 16.78 0.70
CA LEU A 214 -7.13 16.95 -0.24
C LEU A 214 -7.17 18.43 -0.66
N VAL A 215 -7.02 18.68 -1.96
CA VAL A 215 -7.06 20.02 -2.56
C VAL A 215 -8.42 20.20 -3.23
N GLY A 216 -9.07 21.35 -3.01
CA GLY A 216 -10.36 21.67 -3.66
C GLY A 216 -11.59 21.31 -2.84
N LEU A 217 -11.47 21.03 -1.54
CA LEU A 217 -12.60 20.93 -0.62
C LEU A 217 -12.85 22.23 0.17
N ILE A 218 -12.15 23.31 -0.17
CA ILE A 218 -12.31 24.63 0.44
C ILE A 218 -12.41 25.62 -0.73
N ASP A 219 -13.62 25.85 -1.21
CA ASP A 219 -14.09 27.09 -1.83
C ASP A 219 -14.98 27.80 -0.83
#